data_ce5deb6279cd70212c8dfe70b850c0cd
#
_entry.id   ce5deb6279cd70212c8dfe70b850c0cd
#
_cell.length_a   1.000
_cell.length_b   1.000
_cell.length_c   1.000
_cell.angle_alpha   90.00
_cell.angle_beta   90.00
_cell.angle_gamma   90.00
#
_symmetry.space_group_name_H-M   'P 1'
#
loop_
_entity.id
_entity.type
_entity.pdbx_description
1 polymer ?
#
loop_
_entity_poly.entity_id
_entity_poly.type
_entity_poly.pdbx_seq_one_letter_code
_entity_poly.pdbx_strand_id
1 'polypeptide(L)'
;ERWLHRMRWANVMGKDRPQLVISPLNATVGNGVRLTAFEIPADPTKDRWAPTILNGEMNRMHNHWHLDVDGDAVIDTLTASREGVHLIRRTTAGWGKTKLGSGITADDPNQSGAGEIKTGRLKGGGMFITTVEPMHGHSLVVYTAPDKKGALWNRHVVDEGFRRGHALWTADMDGDGSDEIVFGHSDTPEVPGVNIYNGLDESGEKWEKHVIDAGGMATEDLVVADLTGDGRPDIVAGGRATHNVKLYVNTK
;
A
#
# COMPACT_ATOMS: atom_id res chain seq x y z
N GLU A 1 -4.72 18.68 -11.01
CA GLU A 1 -4.01 17.47 -11.43
C GLU A 1 -4.91 16.58 -12.29
N ARG A 2 -4.32 15.87 -13.25
CA ARG A 2 -4.98 14.83 -14.03
C ARG A 2 -4.55 13.48 -13.51
N TRP A 3 -5.32 12.42 -13.81
CA TRP A 3 -5.00 11.06 -13.39
C TRP A 3 -4.98 10.88 -11.88
N LEU A 4 -5.97 11.46 -11.17
CA LEU A 4 -6.18 11.18 -9.76
C LEU A 4 -6.33 9.67 -9.58
N HIS A 5 -5.53 9.07 -8.70
CA HIS A 5 -5.42 7.62 -8.60
C HIS A 5 -5.80 7.09 -7.22
N ARG A 6 -5.17 7.61 -6.17
CA ARG A 6 -5.47 7.21 -4.79
C ARG A 6 -5.87 8.40 -3.93
N MET A 7 -6.84 8.15 -3.04
CA MET A 7 -7.34 9.10 -2.06
C MET A 7 -7.48 8.40 -0.71
N ARG A 8 -7.00 9.05 0.36
CA ARG A 8 -7.11 8.54 1.73
C ARG A 8 -7.33 9.67 2.71
N TRP A 9 -8.08 9.39 3.77
CA TRP A 9 -8.20 10.28 4.91
C TRP A 9 -7.10 9.95 5.91
N ALA A 10 -6.33 10.97 6.34
CA ALA A 10 -5.31 10.82 7.38
C ALA A 10 -4.99 12.16 8.03
N ASN A 11 -4.66 12.15 9.32
CA ASN A 11 -4.25 13.36 10.05
C ASN A 11 -2.74 13.61 9.91
N VAL A 12 -2.27 13.79 8.68
CA VAL A 12 -0.85 14.01 8.37
C VAL A 12 -0.32 15.38 8.83
N MET A 13 -1.21 16.32 9.11
CA MET A 13 -0.83 17.67 9.53
C MET A 13 -0.90 17.86 11.06
N GLY A 14 -1.31 16.86 11.83
CA GLY A 14 -1.45 16.95 13.28
C GLY A 14 -2.47 17.99 13.70
N LYS A 15 -3.60 18.07 12.99
CA LYS A 15 -4.72 18.99 13.30
C LYS A 15 -5.89 18.22 13.92
N ASP A 16 -6.90 18.95 14.37
CA ASP A 16 -8.12 18.37 15.01
C ASP A 16 -8.94 17.49 14.03
N ARG A 17 -8.80 17.72 12.71
CA ARG A 17 -9.52 17.00 11.68
C ARG A 17 -8.55 16.37 10.68
N PRO A 18 -8.84 15.15 10.15
CA PRO A 18 -8.04 14.55 9.11
C PRO A 18 -8.08 15.37 7.82
N GLN A 19 -7.07 15.23 7.00
CA GLN A 19 -6.98 15.79 5.66
C GLN A 19 -7.30 14.72 4.62
N LEU A 20 -7.85 15.13 3.47
CA LEU A 20 -7.92 14.28 2.30
C LEU A 20 -6.58 14.32 1.59
N VAL A 21 -5.84 13.23 1.67
CA VAL A 21 -4.57 13.07 0.95
C VAL A 21 -4.81 12.41 -0.39
N ILE A 22 -4.29 13.00 -1.45
CA ILE A 22 -4.44 12.49 -2.80
C ILE A 22 -3.08 12.34 -3.50
N SER A 23 -2.97 11.30 -4.32
CA SER A 23 -1.86 11.14 -5.27
C SER A 23 -2.39 10.98 -6.69
N PRO A 24 -2.00 11.85 -7.62
CA PRO A 24 -2.12 11.58 -9.05
C PRO A 24 -1.18 10.45 -9.46
N LEU A 25 -1.55 9.66 -10.47
CA LEU A 25 -0.67 8.61 -10.99
C LEU A 25 0.54 9.20 -11.72
N ASN A 26 0.31 10.23 -12.52
CA ASN A 26 1.35 10.88 -13.33
C ASN A 26 1.36 12.39 -13.08
N ALA A 27 2.52 13.00 -13.21
CA ALA A 27 2.65 14.45 -13.18
C ALA A 27 1.94 15.10 -14.38
N THR A 28 1.28 16.22 -14.13
CA THR A 28 0.67 17.06 -15.17
C THR A 28 1.38 18.39 -15.36
N VAL A 29 2.15 18.78 -14.35
CA VAL A 29 2.95 20.03 -14.34
C VAL A 29 4.27 19.71 -13.64
N GLY A 30 5.37 20.13 -14.24
CA GLY A 30 6.72 19.86 -13.70
C GLY A 30 7.15 18.42 -13.87
N ASN A 31 8.15 18.01 -13.07
CA ASN A 31 8.82 16.72 -13.22
C ASN A 31 8.39 15.69 -12.16
N GLY A 32 7.42 16.00 -11.28
CA GLY A 32 7.02 15.11 -10.20
C GLY A 32 5.50 15.14 -9.94
N VAL A 33 5.02 14.04 -9.37
CA VAL A 33 3.65 13.88 -8.87
C VAL A 33 3.51 14.64 -7.57
N ARG A 34 2.50 15.51 -7.47
CA ARG A 34 2.20 16.24 -6.23
C ARG A 34 1.31 15.41 -5.30
N LEU A 35 1.93 14.75 -4.33
CA LEU A 35 1.21 14.20 -3.18
C LEU A 35 0.69 15.38 -2.35
N THR A 36 -0.63 15.52 -2.29
CA THR A 36 -1.26 16.72 -1.74
C THR A 36 -2.27 16.37 -0.65
N ALA A 37 -2.18 17.04 0.49
CA ALA A 37 -3.18 17.02 1.54
C ALA A 37 -4.12 18.22 1.40
N PHE A 38 -5.42 17.99 1.52
CA PHE A 38 -6.45 19.03 1.51
C PHE A 38 -7.13 19.13 2.87
N GLU A 39 -7.18 20.34 3.41
CA GLU A 39 -7.93 20.61 4.63
C GLU A 39 -9.42 20.75 4.34
N ILE A 40 -10.25 20.16 5.21
CA ILE A 40 -11.70 20.29 5.12
C ILE A 40 -12.10 21.70 5.56
N PRO A 41 -12.67 22.54 4.69
CA PRO A 41 -13.10 23.89 5.07
C PRO A 41 -14.34 23.86 5.96
N ALA A 42 -14.77 25.04 6.44
CA ALA A 42 -15.95 25.20 7.28
C ALA A 42 -17.22 24.73 6.56
N ASP A 43 -17.41 25.13 5.31
CA ASP A 43 -18.46 24.59 4.42
C ASP A 43 -17.79 23.80 3.27
N PRO A 44 -17.69 22.45 3.38
CA PRO A 44 -17.00 21.63 2.38
C PRO A 44 -17.70 21.60 1.02
N THR A 45 -18.94 22.08 0.93
CA THR A 45 -19.73 22.13 -0.30
C THR A 45 -19.59 23.44 -1.07
N LYS A 46 -19.15 24.51 -0.42
CA LYS A 46 -19.03 25.86 -1.01
C LYS A 46 -17.62 26.41 -0.97
N ASP A 47 -16.89 26.12 0.10
CA ASP A 47 -15.58 26.72 0.31
C ASP A 47 -14.50 25.94 -0.45
N ARG A 48 -13.46 26.65 -0.86
CA ARG A 48 -12.31 26.02 -1.52
C ARG A 48 -11.47 25.26 -0.49
N TRP A 49 -11.16 24.02 -0.77
CA TRP A 49 -10.26 23.20 0.02
C TRP A 49 -8.81 23.69 -0.14
N ALA A 50 -8.14 24.01 0.96
CA ALA A 50 -6.76 24.49 0.95
C ALA A 50 -5.78 23.32 0.72
N PRO A 51 -4.92 23.36 -0.31
CA PRO A 51 -3.93 22.32 -0.58
C PRO A 51 -2.63 22.57 0.17
N THR A 52 -2.01 21.51 0.65
CA THR A 52 -0.61 21.47 1.10
C THR A 52 0.11 20.36 0.35
N ILE A 53 1.19 20.68 -0.36
CA ILE A 53 2.00 19.69 -1.06
C ILE A 53 2.95 19.04 -0.05
N LEU A 54 2.80 17.73 0.14
CA LEU A 54 3.66 16.93 1.02
C LEU A 54 4.97 16.54 0.33
N ASN A 55 4.88 16.22 -0.95
CA ASN A 55 6.03 15.94 -1.82
C ASN A 55 5.69 16.16 -3.28
N GLY A 56 6.66 16.55 -4.11
CA GLY A 56 6.49 16.77 -5.54
C GLY A 56 7.65 16.22 -6.39
N GLU A 57 8.45 15.29 -5.86
CA GLU A 57 9.68 14.85 -6.50
C GLU A 57 9.62 13.44 -7.09
N MET A 58 8.57 12.66 -6.77
CA MET A 58 8.41 11.29 -7.26
C MET A 58 7.63 11.27 -8.57
N ASN A 59 7.86 10.25 -9.39
CA ASN A 59 7.14 10.02 -10.63
C ASN A 59 6.32 8.74 -10.52
N ARG A 60 5.18 8.69 -11.25
CA ARG A 60 4.27 7.55 -11.29
C ARG A 60 4.04 6.97 -9.89
N MET A 61 3.41 7.77 -9.03
CA MET A 61 3.03 7.36 -7.69
C MET A 61 1.72 6.56 -7.75
N HIS A 62 1.81 5.26 -7.49
CA HIS A 62 0.64 4.39 -7.59
C HIS A 62 -0.18 4.39 -6.32
N ASN A 63 0.45 4.32 -5.15
CA ASN A 63 -0.25 4.28 -3.88
C ASN A 63 0.52 5.01 -2.76
N HIS A 64 -0.21 5.32 -1.70
CA HIS A 64 0.33 5.83 -0.44
C HIS A 64 -0.45 5.22 0.74
N TRP A 65 0.22 5.12 1.89
CA TRP A 65 -0.35 4.59 3.13
C TRP A 65 0.03 5.48 4.30
N HIS A 66 -0.81 5.55 5.34
CA HIS A 66 -0.63 6.48 6.44
C HIS A 66 -0.66 5.72 7.76
N LEU A 67 0.38 5.90 8.56
CA LEU A 67 0.48 5.36 9.91
C LEU A 67 1.57 6.11 10.68
N ASP A 68 1.60 5.92 11.98
CA ASP A 68 2.74 6.29 12.82
C ASP A 68 3.80 5.19 12.68
N VAL A 69 4.92 5.50 11.97
CA VAL A 69 5.97 4.52 11.66
C VAL A 69 6.90 4.27 12.83
N ASP A 70 7.12 5.26 13.69
CA ASP A 70 8.13 5.18 14.77
C ASP A 70 7.56 5.35 16.19
N GLY A 71 6.25 5.43 16.34
CA GLY A 71 5.58 5.48 17.63
C GLY A 71 5.59 6.87 18.30
N ASP A 72 5.81 7.94 17.52
CA ASP A 72 5.83 9.31 18.03
C ASP A 72 4.45 9.99 18.06
N ALA A 73 3.40 9.26 17.74
CA ALA A 73 2.01 9.70 17.61
C ALA A 73 1.74 10.69 16.47
N VAL A 74 2.70 10.90 15.57
CA VAL A 74 2.52 11.69 14.34
C VAL A 74 2.30 10.74 13.17
N ILE A 75 1.28 11.03 12.36
CA ILE A 75 1.00 10.19 11.20
C ILE A 75 1.96 10.53 10.05
N ASP A 76 2.73 9.54 9.68
CA ASP A 76 3.61 9.53 8.52
C ASP A 76 2.89 9.09 7.25
N THR A 77 3.54 9.28 6.11
CA THR A 77 3.06 8.78 4.82
C THR A 77 4.12 7.90 4.16
N LEU A 78 3.80 6.65 3.95
CA LEU A 78 4.55 5.75 3.07
C LEU A 78 4.04 5.90 1.63
N THR A 79 4.94 5.84 0.66
CA THR A 79 4.60 5.96 -0.77
C THR A 79 5.25 4.85 -1.58
N ALA A 80 4.51 4.35 -2.59
CA ALA A 80 5.02 3.47 -3.63
C ALA A 80 5.03 4.22 -4.96
N SER A 81 6.19 4.31 -5.58
CA SER A 81 6.41 5.05 -6.81
C SER A 81 7.45 4.37 -7.70
N ARG A 82 7.66 4.92 -8.89
CA ARG A 82 8.73 4.47 -9.81
C ARG A 82 10.13 4.52 -9.17
N GLU A 83 10.34 5.38 -8.20
CA GLU A 83 11.60 5.51 -7.47
C GLU A 83 11.72 4.52 -6.29
N GLY A 84 10.70 3.73 -6.04
CA GLY A 84 10.61 2.76 -4.95
C GLY A 84 9.73 3.21 -3.79
N VAL A 85 10.11 2.80 -2.59
CA VAL A 85 9.37 3.02 -1.34
C VAL A 85 10.02 4.17 -0.57
N HIS A 86 9.19 5.18 -0.20
CA HIS A 86 9.66 6.33 0.57
C HIS A 86 8.75 6.61 1.76
N LEU A 87 9.36 7.14 2.80
CA LEU A 87 8.70 7.74 3.95
C LEU A 87 8.68 9.26 3.77
N ILE A 88 7.49 9.85 3.82
CA ILE A 88 7.28 11.29 3.84
C ILE A 88 6.82 11.67 5.25
N ARG A 89 7.56 12.53 5.90
CA ARG A 89 7.39 12.88 7.29
C ARG A 89 7.36 14.38 7.49
N ARG A 90 6.53 14.85 8.41
CA ARG A 90 6.56 16.23 8.87
C ARG A 90 7.80 16.49 9.71
N THR A 91 8.50 17.59 9.43
CA THR A 91 9.69 18.05 10.17
C THR A 91 9.52 19.50 10.57
N THR A 92 10.41 20.03 11.40
CA THR A 92 10.44 21.45 11.74
C THR A 92 10.71 22.37 10.54
N ALA A 93 11.35 21.86 9.49
CA ALA A 93 11.64 22.58 8.26
C ALA A 93 10.60 22.38 7.14
N GLY A 94 9.53 21.64 7.40
CA GLY A 94 8.50 21.28 6.41
C GLY A 94 8.34 19.78 6.25
N TRP A 95 8.34 19.27 5.02
CA TRP A 95 8.18 17.85 4.71
C TRP A 95 9.51 17.23 4.29
N GLY A 96 9.93 16.19 4.99
CA GLY A 96 11.11 15.40 4.68
C GLY A 96 10.75 14.14 3.87
N LYS A 97 11.67 13.69 3.01
CA LYS A 97 11.57 12.44 2.27
C LYS A 97 12.75 11.54 2.59
N THR A 98 12.49 10.30 2.98
CA THR A 98 13.52 9.28 3.23
C THR A 98 13.22 8.06 2.36
N LYS A 99 14.23 7.58 1.63
CA LYS A 99 14.11 6.35 0.84
C LYS A 99 14.25 5.15 1.76
N LEU A 100 13.27 4.24 1.71
CA LEU A 100 13.27 2.98 2.47
C LEU A 100 13.68 1.79 1.59
N GLY A 101 13.23 1.76 0.32
CA GLY A 101 13.55 0.70 -0.61
C GLY A 101 13.57 1.18 -2.06
N SER A 102 14.36 0.52 -2.92
CA SER A 102 14.41 0.89 -4.34
C SER A 102 13.26 0.32 -5.16
N GLY A 103 12.56 -0.70 -4.63
CA GLY A 103 11.72 -1.51 -5.46
C GLY A 103 12.54 -2.37 -6.43
N ILE A 104 11.88 -2.95 -7.40
CA ILE A 104 12.56 -3.58 -8.52
C ILE A 104 13.35 -2.52 -9.31
N THR A 105 14.54 -2.86 -9.80
CA THR A 105 15.35 -1.99 -10.66
C THR A 105 15.49 -2.61 -12.03
N ALA A 106 15.18 -1.86 -13.07
CA ALA A 106 15.26 -2.26 -14.46
C ALA A 106 15.83 -1.13 -15.31
N ASP A 107 16.36 -1.44 -16.51
CA ASP A 107 16.88 -0.45 -17.46
C ASP A 107 15.76 0.51 -17.93
N ASP A 108 14.54 -0.01 -18.14
CA ASP A 108 13.37 0.82 -18.35
C ASP A 108 12.82 1.34 -17.02
N PRO A 109 12.84 2.66 -16.78
CA PRO A 109 12.27 3.25 -15.56
C PRO A 109 10.78 2.94 -15.36
N ASN A 110 10.05 2.59 -16.41
CA ASN A 110 8.64 2.20 -16.30
C ASN A 110 8.46 0.78 -15.74
N GLN A 111 9.52 -0.01 -15.74
CA GLN A 111 9.58 -1.35 -15.15
C GLN A 111 10.31 -1.35 -13.80
N SER A 112 10.50 -0.19 -13.20
CA SER A 112 11.20 -0.02 -11.93
C SER A 112 10.26 0.47 -10.82
N GLY A 113 10.69 0.31 -9.56
CA GLY A 113 10.04 0.82 -8.37
C GLY A 113 8.99 -0.11 -7.78
N ALA A 114 7.99 0.49 -7.15
CA ALA A 114 6.90 -0.19 -6.46
C ALA A 114 5.54 0.41 -6.83
N GLY A 115 4.49 -0.39 -6.74
CA GLY A 115 3.12 0.01 -7.05
C GLY A 115 2.21 0.12 -5.82
N GLU A 116 1.75 -0.99 -5.28
CA GLU A 116 0.92 -1.00 -4.08
C GLU A 116 1.78 -0.93 -2.82
N ILE A 117 1.18 -0.46 -1.70
CA ILE A 117 1.85 -0.40 -0.41
C ILE A 117 0.88 -0.56 0.74
N LYS A 118 1.24 -1.42 1.69
CA LYS A 118 0.61 -1.59 3.00
C LYS A 118 1.68 -1.87 4.05
N THR A 119 1.26 -1.84 5.30
CA THR A 119 2.08 -2.26 6.44
C THR A 119 1.35 -3.31 7.25
N GLY A 120 2.09 -4.20 7.87
CA GLY A 120 1.57 -5.19 8.78
C GLY A 120 2.55 -5.49 9.90
N ARG A 121 2.16 -6.37 10.80
CA ARG A 121 2.91 -6.81 11.97
C ARG A 121 3.37 -8.25 11.77
N LEU A 122 4.68 -8.48 11.87
CA LEU A 122 5.29 -9.80 11.86
C LEU A 122 4.99 -10.58 13.15
N LYS A 123 5.19 -11.90 13.11
CA LYS A 123 5.38 -12.70 14.34
C LYS A 123 6.50 -12.06 15.16
N GLY A 124 6.28 -11.91 16.47
CA GLY A 124 7.21 -11.17 17.32
C GLY A 124 7.02 -9.65 17.36
N GLY A 125 6.05 -9.09 16.61
CA GLY A 125 5.58 -7.70 16.72
C GLY A 125 6.32 -6.68 15.88
N GLY A 126 7.33 -7.05 15.09
CA GLY A 126 8.03 -6.15 14.17
C GLY A 126 7.12 -5.68 13.04
N MET A 127 7.24 -4.41 12.63
CA MET A 127 6.52 -3.89 11.47
C MET A 127 7.18 -4.33 10.17
N PHE A 128 6.38 -4.72 9.19
CA PHE A 128 6.80 -4.87 7.79
C PHE A 128 6.05 -3.91 6.87
N ILE A 129 6.66 -3.61 5.73
CA ILE A 129 6.02 -2.95 4.60
C ILE A 129 5.88 -3.99 3.49
N THR A 130 4.71 -4.12 2.88
CA THR A 130 4.52 -4.97 1.71
C THR A 130 4.17 -4.14 0.48
N THR A 131 4.68 -4.58 -0.68
CA THR A 131 4.51 -3.90 -1.97
C THR A 131 4.28 -4.89 -3.10
N VAL A 132 3.71 -4.39 -4.20
CA VAL A 132 3.71 -5.07 -5.50
C VAL A 132 4.70 -4.36 -6.41
N GLU A 133 5.61 -5.09 -7.04
CA GLU A 133 6.71 -4.53 -7.83
C GLU A 133 6.84 -5.15 -9.23
N PRO A 134 7.15 -4.30 -10.24
CA PRO A 134 6.93 -2.86 -10.27
C PRO A 134 5.44 -2.52 -10.20
N MET A 135 5.03 -1.29 -10.53
CA MET A 135 3.61 -0.93 -10.60
C MET A 135 2.83 -1.88 -11.52
N HIS A 136 1.72 -2.49 -11.01
CA HIS A 136 1.00 -3.58 -11.66
C HIS A 136 1.91 -4.76 -12.01
N GLY A 137 2.85 -5.05 -11.13
CA GLY A 137 3.96 -5.96 -11.42
C GLY A 137 3.69 -7.42 -11.12
N HIS A 138 4.77 -8.13 -10.97
CA HIS A 138 4.81 -9.59 -10.87
C HIS A 138 5.55 -10.10 -9.62
N SER A 139 5.98 -9.19 -8.74
CA SER A 139 6.64 -9.55 -7.48
C SER A 139 5.86 -8.98 -6.30
N LEU A 140 5.44 -9.85 -5.39
CA LEU A 140 4.97 -9.48 -4.05
C LEU A 140 6.18 -9.46 -3.12
N VAL A 141 6.39 -8.35 -2.44
CA VAL A 141 7.62 -8.09 -1.69
C VAL A 141 7.29 -7.62 -0.28
N VAL A 142 8.11 -8.03 0.67
CA VAL A 142 8.12 -7.55 2.05
C VAL A 142 9.43 -6.83 2.33
N TYR A 143 9.33 -5.72 3.02
CA TYR A 143 10.47 -4.98 3.55
C TYR A 143 10.44 -5.02 5.08
N THR A 144 11.56 -5.35 5.70
CA THR A 144 11.76 -5.33 7.14
C THR A 144 12.80 -4.29 7.54
N ALA A 145 12.66 -3.73 8.73
CA ALA A 145 13.56 -2.68 9.21
C ALA A 145 15.02 -3.18 9.23
N PRO A 146 15.99 -2.35 8.81
CA PRO A 146 17.39 -2.74 8.86
C PRO A 146 17.97 -2.63 10.27
N ASP A 147 18.97 -3.45 10.60
CA ASP A 147 19.70 -3.35 11.87
C ASP A 147 20.41 -2.00 12.02
N LYS A 148 20.92 -1.47 10.90
CA LYS A 148 21.63 -0.20 10.87
C LYS A 148 20.69 0.95 10.56
N LYS A 149 20.49 1.85 11.50
CA LYS A 149 19.71 3.07 11.31
C LYS A 149 20.15 3.85 10.07
N GLY A 150 19.20 4.20 9.19
CA GLY A 150 19.43 4.97 7.97
C GLY A 150 19.87 4.13 6.76
N ALA A 151 20.06 2.83 6.91
CA ALA A 151 20.19 1.93 5.75
C ALA A 151 18.82 1.72 5.07
N LEU A 152 18.86 1.24 3.83
CA LEU A 152 17.65 0.75 3.16
C LEU A 152 17.11 -0.46 3.92
N TRP A 153 15.80 -0.62 3.89
CA TRP A 153 15.12 -1.77 4.47
C TRP A 153 15.49 -3.05 3.72
N ASN A 154 15.53 -4.16 4.45
CA ASN A 154 15.79 -5.48 3.89
C ASN A 154 14.61 -5.90 3.01
N ARG A 155 14.88 -6.24 1.75
CA ARG A 155 13.88 -6.60 0.75
C ARG A 155 13.80 -8.11 0.58
N HIS A 156 12.61 -8.69 0.80
CA HIS A 156 12.33 -10.12 0.69
C HIS A 156 11.25 -10.34 -0.36
N VAL A 157 11.51 -11.18 -1.35
CA VAL A 157 10.50 -11.57 -2.34
C VAL A 157 9.64 -12.68 -1.75
N VAL A 158 8.33 -12.45 -1.72
CA VAL A 158 7.35 -13.41 -1.19
C VAL A 158 6.81 -14.31 -2.29
N ASP A 159 6.43 -13.75 -3.43
CA ASP A 159 5.88 -14.50 -4.56
C ASP A 159 6.16 -13.77 -5.90
N GLU A 160 6.43 -14.55 -6.96
CA GLU A 160 6.58 -14.09 -8.34
C GLU A 160 5.76 -14.95 -9.33
N GLY A 161 4.89 -15.81 -8.81
CA GLY A 161 4.06 -16.74 -9.58
C GLY A 161 2.77 -16.14 -10.13
N PHE A 162 2.70 -14.83 -10.32
CA PHE A 162 1.52 -14.12 -10.83
C PHE A 162 1.91 -13.05 -11.86
N ARG A 163 0.89 -12.49 -12.52
CA ARG A 163 1.03 -11.29 -13.34
C ARG A 163 0.03 -10.25 -12.86
N ARG A 164 0.38 -8.97 -13.09
CA ARG A 164 -0.44 -7.82 -12.79
C ARG A 164 -1.07 -7.87 -11.38
N GLY A 165 -0.22 -7.92 -10.38
CA GLY A 165 -0.62 -7.68 -9.00
C GLY A 165 -1.13 -6.25 -8.85
N HIS A 166 -2.29 -6.09 -8.21
CA HIS A 166 -2.90 -4.77 -8.08
C HIS A 166 -3.49 -4.52 -6.69
N ALA A 167 -4.21 -5.50 -6.15
CA ALA A 167 -4.90 -5.35 -4.88
C ALA A 167 -4.03 -5.88 -3.72
N LEU A 168 -3.91 -5.09 -2.66
CA LEU A 168 -3.07 -5.41 -1.51
C LEU A 168 -3.70 -4.91 -0.21
N TRP A 169 -3.74 -5.79 0.80
CA TRP A 169 -4.16 -5.47 2.15
C TRP A 169 -3.35 -6.28 3.17
N THR A 170 -3.41 -5.88 4.43
CA THR A 170 -2.83 -6.61 5.56
C THR A 170 -3.82 -6.61 6.72
N ALA A 171 -4.00 -7.74 7.36
CA ALA A 171 -4.84 -7.89 8.54
C ALA A 171 -4.49 -9.20 9.26
N ASP A 172 -4.73 -9.26 10.55
CA ASP A 172 -4.68 -10.48 11.36
C ASP A 172 -5.91 -11.34 11.02
N MET A 173 -5.75 -12.24 10.03
CA MET A 173 -6.85 -13.03 9.48
C MET A 173 -7.20 -14.26 10.32
N ASP A 174 -6.26 -14.77 11.12
CA ASP A 174 -6.41 -15.97 11.92
C ASP A 174 -6.42 -15.72 13.44
N GLY A 175 -6.20 -14.47 13.87
CA GLY A 175 -6.26 -14.04 15.26
C GLY A 175 -4.99 -14.37 16.06
N ASP A 176 -3.85 -14.64 15.42
CA ASP A 176 -2.60 -14.99 16.08
C ASP A 176 -1.78 -13.76 16.53
N GLY A 177 -2.21 -12.56 16.14
CA GLY A 177 -1.58 -11.29 16.51
C GLY A 177 -0.52 -10.81 15.52
N SER A 178 -0.21 -11.58 14.48
CA SER A 178 0.52 -11.12 13.29
C SER A 178 -0.45 -10.80 12.15
N ASP A 179 0.01 -10.06 11.13
CA ASP A 179 -0.85 -9.72 10.01
C ASP A 179 -0.48 -10.57 8.79
N GLU A 180 -1.48 -11.21 8.17
CA GLU A 180 -1.38 -11.82 6.87
C GLU A 180 -1.39 -10.77 5.78
N ILE A 181 -0.80 -11.09 4.62
CA ILE A 181 -0.92 -10.31 3.39
C ILE A 181 -2.07 -10.88 2.57
N VAL A 182 -3.10 -10.08 2.33
CA VAL A 182 -4.20 -10.39 1.41
C VAL A 182 -3.91 -9.72 0.08
N PHE A 183 -3.79 -10.53 -0.96
CA PHE A 183 -3.28 -10.09 -2.26
C PHE A 183 -4.16 -10.56 -3.41
N GLY A 184 -4.39 -9.67 -4.38
CA GLY A 184 -5.14 -9.96 -5.58
C GLY A 184 -4.39 -9.59 -6.86
N HIS A 185 -4.58 -10.41 -7.89
CA HIS A 185 -3.99 -10.21 -9.21
C HIS A 185 -5.01 -10.49 -10.32
N SER A 186 -4.79 -9.90 -11.50
CA SER A 186 -5.85 -9.81 -12.51
C SER A 186 -5.52 -10.35 -13.88
N ASP A 187 -4.27 -10.67 -14.20
CA ASP A 187 -3.90 -10.96 -15.57
C ASP A 187 -3.71 -12.43 -15.91
N THR A 188 -4.05 -12.70 -17.16
CA THR A 188 -3.71 -13.93 -17.90
C THR A 188 -2.30 -13.82 -18.53
N PRO A 189 -1.60 -14.94 -18.85
CA PRO A 189 -2.16 -16.31 -18.90
C PRO A 189 -2.26 -17.01 -17.53
N GLU A 190 -1.74 -16.43 -16.47
CA GLU A 190 -1.91 -17.00 -15.15
C GLU A 190 -3.38 -16.88 -14.72
N VAL A 191 -3.80 -17.76 -13.84
CA VAL A 191 -5.15 -17.76 -13.29
C VAL A 191 -5.28 -16.59 -12.33
N PRO A 192 -6.14 -15.59 -12.62
CA PRO A 192 -6.33 -14.47 -11.71
C PRO A 192 -6.98 -14.92 -10.41
N GLY A 193 -6.82 -14.16 -9.33
CA GLY A 193 -7.42 -14.56 -8.07
C GLY A 193 -7.10 -13.72 -6.86
N VAL A 194 -7.43 -14.31 -5.71
CA VAL A 194 -7.16 -13.79 -4.37
C VAL A 194 -6.38 -14.83 -3.59
N ASN A 195 -5.29 -14.39 -2.95
CA ASN A 195 -4.43 -15.21 -2.11
C ASN A 195 -4.24 -14.56 -0.74
N ILE A 196 -4.00 -15.39 0.28
CA ILE A 196 -3.51 -14.96 1.60
C ILE A 196 -2.10 -15.53 1.79
N TYR A 197 -1.21 -14.73 2.36
CA TYR A 197 0.14 -15.17 2.73
C TYR A 197 0.30 -15.01 4.22
N ASN A 198 0.54 -16.13 4.93
CA ASN A 198 0.82 -16.17 6.35
C ASN A 198 2.33 -16.14 6.59
N GLY A 199 2.80 -15.20 7.41
CA GLY A 199 4.19 -15.11 7.81
C GLY A 199 4.59 -16.29 8.73
N LEU A 200 5.68 -16.96 8.40
CA LEU A 200 6.12 -18.15 9.15
C LEU A 200 7.20 -17.84 10.20
N ASP A 201 7.86 -16.69 10.09
CA ASP A 201 8.96 -16.30 10.98
C ASP A 201 8.92 -14.81 11.36
N GLU A 202 9.75 -14.43 12.32
CA GLU A 202 9.89 -13.05 12.78
C GLU A 202 10.72 -12.17 11.84
N SER A 203 11.45 -12.78 10.89
CA SER A 203 12.33 -12.06 9.95
C SER A 203 11.58 -11.48 8.75
N GLY A 204 10.39 -12.02 8.44
CA GLY A 204 9.61 -11.68 7.25
C GLY A 204 10.16 -12.27 5.96
N GLU A 205 11.02 -13.30 6.05
CA GLU A 205 11.60 -13.98 4.89
C GLU A 205 10.73 -15.13 4.37
N LYS A 206 9.99 -15.80 5.26
CA LYS A 206 9.23 -17.00 4.93
C LYS A 206 7.74 -16.78 5.05
N TRP A 207 7.04 -17.09 3.98
CA TRP A 207 5.59 -16.93 3.87
C TRP A 207 4.95 -18.19 3.28
N GLU A 208 3.78 -18.57 3.79
CA GLU A 208 2.95 -19.65 3.29
C GLU A 208 1.79 -19.08 2.50
N LYS A 209 1.61 -19.55 1.26
CA LYS A 209 0.54 -19.10 0.36
C LYS A 209 -0.70 -19.96 0.49
N HIS A 210 -1.85 -19.33 0.70
CA HIS A 210 -3.17 -19.94 0.68
C HIS A 210 -4.00 -19.32 -0.46
N VAL A 211 -4.46 -20.16 -1.39
CA VAL A 211 -5.29 -19.72 -2.52
C VAL A 211 -6.74 -19.64 -2.08
N ILE A 212 -7.34 -18.45 -2.10
CA ILE A 212 -8.74 -18.20 -1.73
C ILE A 212 -9.65 -18.27 -2.96
N ASP A 213 -9.21 -17.72 -4.08
CA ASP A 213 -9.94 -17.79 -5.36
C ASP A 213 -8.94 -18.01 -6.49
N ALA A 214 -9.24 -18.99 -7.35
CA ALA A 214 -8.43 -19.34 -8.51
C ALA A 214 -9.30 -19.25 -9.78
N GLY A 215 -9.19 -18.15 -10.49
CA GLY A 215 -9.88 -17.89 -11.77
C GLY A 215 -11.20 -17.16 -11.68
N GLY A 216 -11.80 -17.07 -10.51
CA GLY A 216 -13.13 -16.43 -10.33
C GLY A 216 -13.09 -14.94 -10.05
N MET A 217 -11.90 -14.34 -9.86
CA MET A 217 -11.72 -12.94 -9.47
C MET A 217 -10.46 -12.36 -10.13
N ALA A 218 -10.63 -11.57 -11.17
CA ALA A 218 -9.56 -10.77 -11.75
C ALA A 218 -9.44 -9.46 -10.97
N THR A 219 -8.76 -9.54 -9.82
CA THR A 219 -8.81 -8.54 -8.76
C THR A 219 -8.17 -7.22 -9.15
N GLU A 220 -8.95 -6.14 -9.13
CA GLU A 220 -8.47 -4.76 -9.35
C GLU A 220 -8.27 -4.01 -8.04
N ASP A 221 -9.16 -4.23 -7.04
CA ASP A 221 -8.98 -3.70 -5.68
C ASP A 221 -9.64 -4.63 -4.66
N LEU A 222 -9.19 -4.57 -3.43
CA LEU A 222 -9.78 -5.30 -2.31
C LEU A 222 -9.67 -4.51 -0.99
N VAL A 223 -10.52 -4.86 -0.07
CA VAL A 223 -10.48 -4.37 1.31
C VAL A 223 -10.74 -5.52 2.26
N VAL A 224 -10.15 -5.44 3.44
CA VAL A 224 -10.36 -6.40 4.53
C VAL A 224 -10.97 -5.66 5.71
N ALA A 225 -12.08 -6.16 6.22
CA ALA A 225 -12.78 -5.64 7.40
C ALA A 225 -13.75 -6.71 7.94
N ASP A 226 -14.10 -6.63 9.22
CA ASP A 226 -15.20 -7.43 9.80
C ASP A 226 -16.53 -6.89 9.23
N LEU A 227 -17.09 -7.59 8.23
CA LEU A 227 -18.33 -7.20 7.56
C LEU A 227 -19.54 -8.02 8.05
N THR A 228 -19.27 -9.15 8.70
CA THR A 228 -20.31 -10.01 9.28
C THR A 228 -20.61 -9.66 10.73
N GLY A 229 -19.75 -8.90 11.40
CA GLY A 229 -19.89 -8.49 12.79
C GLY A 229 -19.54 -9.59 13.79
N ASP A 230 -18.74 -10.58 13.34
CA ASP A 230 -18.35 -11.73 14.18
C ASP A 230 -16.94 -11.59 14.82
N GLY A 231 -16.30 -10.44 14.59
CA GLY A 231 -14.98 -10.11 15.12
C GLY A 231 -13.82 -10.62 14.26
N ARG A 232 -14.08 -11.27 13.12
CA ARG A 232 -13.08 -11.77 12.18
C ARG A 232 -13.07 -10.92 10.90
N PRO A 233 -11.90 -10.60 10.34
CA PRO A 233 -11.83 -9.84 9.10
C PRO A 233 -12.23 -10.69 7.89
N ASP A 234 -13.16 -10.17 7.11
CA ASP A 234 -13.61 -10.69 5.81
C ASP A 234 -12.91 -9.97 4.66
N ILE A 235 -12.93 -10.55 3.45
CA ILE A 235 -12.36 -9.94 2.26
C ILE A 235 -13.47 -9.56 1.28
N VAL A 236 -13.51 -8.30 0.83
CA VAL A 236 -14.27 -7.89 -0.35
C VAL A 236 -13.32 -7.59 -1.48
N ALA A 237 -13.49 -8.25 -2.61
CA ALA A 237 -12.70 -8.04 -3.80
C ALA A 237 -13.57 -7.64 -5.01
N GLY A 238 -13.08 -6.65 -5.78
CA GLY A 238 -13.68 -6.20 -7.03
C GLY A 238 -12.86 -6.66 -8.23
N GLY A 239 -13.51 -7.38 -9.14
CA GLY A 239 -12.88 -7.92 -10.35
C GLY A 239 -13.19 -7.10 -11.59
N ARG A 240 -12.15 -6.51 -12.20
CA ARG A 240 -12.31 -5.71 -13.41
C ARG A 240 -12.64 -6.56 -14.63
N ALA A 241 -11.84 -7.56 -14.95
CA ALA A 241 -12.05 -8.41 -16.13
C ALA A 241 -13.15 -9.45 -15.91
N THR A 242 -13.40 -9.84 -14.67
CA THR A 242 -14.49 -10.77 -14.30
C THR A 242 -15.82 -10.06 -14.07
N HIS A 243 -15.85 -8.72 -14.04
CA HIS A 243 -17.06 -7.90 -13.87
C HIS A 243 -17.92 -8.30 -12.65
N ASN A 244 -17.27 -8.58 -11.52
CA ASN A 244 -17.92 -9.04 -10.30
C ASN A 244 -17.35 -8.39 -9.04
N VAL A 245 -18.13 -8.53 -7.95
CA VAL A 245 -17.67 -8.27 -6.58
C VAL A 245 -17.97 -9.54 -5.78
N LYS A 246 -17.00 -9.99 -4.99
CA LYS A 246 -17.17 -11.14 -4.10
C LYS A 246 -16.84 -10.76 -2.67
N LEU A 247 -17.62 -11.30 -1.75
CA LEU A 247 -17.35 -11.34 -0.33
C LEU A 247 -16.85 -12.75 0.01
N TYR A 248 -15.68 -12.84 0.61
CA TYR A 248 -15.13 -14.06 1.18
C TYR A 248 -15.23 -13.94 2.69
N VAL A 249 -16.15 -14.70 3.28
CA VAL A 249 -16.42 -14.69 4.72
C VAL A 249 -15.39 -15.56 5.43
N ASN A 250 -14.73 -15.01 6.44
CA ASN A 250 -13.81 -15.73 7.30
C ASN A 250 -14.59 -16.50 8.37
N THR A 251 -14.52 -17.83 8.32
CA THR A 251 -15.28 -18.74 9.20
C THR A 251 -14.41 -19.50 10.20
N LYS A 252 -13.11 -19.18 10.29
CA LYS A 252 -12.17 -19.88 11.18
C LYS A 252 -11.94 -19.13 12.46
#